data_66c669b169209e3f42ba3be391c010ed
#
_entry.id   66c669b169209e3f42ba3be391c010ed
#
_cell.length_a   1.000
_cell.length_b   1.000
_cell.length_c   1.000
_cell.angle_alpha   90.00
_cell.angle_beta   90.00
_cell.angle_gamma   90.00
#
_symmetry.space_group_name_H-M   'P 1'
#
loop_
_entity.id
_entity.type
_entity.pdbx_description
1 polymer ?
#
loop_
_entity_poly.entity_id
_entity_poly.type
_entity_poly.pdbx_seq_one_letter_code
_entity_poly.pdbx_strand_id
1 'polypeptide(L)'
;MPELPEVETIRKTLKRLVVNKTIKDITVFWPKIIKSPLEVEQFVDALAGETIVDVGRRGKFLIIYTDHFALVSHLRMEGKYGLYPKEEPFDKHTHVLFHFTDGTELRYRDVRKFGTMHLYKKGDEFLTEPLIGLGPEPFSEEFTVEYLTKKVEKTNRKIKTALLDQKLFVGLGNIYVDEALFRAGIHPERIANTLNKNELTLLHREIVATLSEAVKKGGSTIRSYVNSQGEIGMFQLELYAYGRKGEECKRCGTPLEKTTVGGRGTHYCPQCQKI
;
A
#
# COMPACT_ATOMS: atom_id res chain seq x y z
N MET A 1 8.06 -1.03 2.28
CA MET A 1 7.06 -0.22 1.52
C MET A 1 5.70 -0.58 2.08
N PRO A 2 4.92 0.40 2.50
CA PRO A 2 3.53 0.13 2.91
C PRO A 2 2.76 -0.57 1.78
N GLU A 3 2.15 -1.71 2.10
CA GLU A 3 1.25 -2.44 1.24
C GLU A 3 -0.20 -2.11 1.64
N LEU A 4 -1.20 -2.75 1.06
CA LEU A 4 -2.61 -2.43 1.34
C LEU A 4 -2.94 -2.40 2.84
N PRO A 5 -2.54 -3.37 3.68
CA PRO A 5 -2.89 -3.35 5.10
C PRO A 5 -2.33 -2.14 5.86
N GLU A 6 -1.08 -1.76 5.59
CA GLU A 6 -0.47 -0.59 6.22
C GLU A 6 -1.16 0.70 5.76
N VAL A 7 -1.44 0.83 4.46
CA VAL A 7 -2.13 2.00 3.91
C VAL A 7 -3.55 2.12 4.47
N GLU A 8 -4.26 1.00 4.65
CA GLU A 8 -5.60 0.99 5.26
C GLU A 8 -5.57 1.44 6.73
N THR A 9 -4.56 1.02 7.48
CA THR A 9 -4.36 1.46 8.87
C THR A 9 -4.09 2.96 8.94
N ILE A 10 -3.23 3.48 8.05
CA ILE A 10 -2.95 4.92 7.95
C ILE A 10 -4.21 5.68 7.56
N ARG A 11 -4.96 5.20 6.58
CA ARG A 11 -6.23 5.81 6.15
C ARG A 11 -7.19 5.97 7.33
N LYS A 12 -7.40 4.90 8.11
CA LYS A 12 -8.28 4.93 9.29
C LYS A 12 -7.81 5.94 10.32
N THR A 13 -6.51 5.98 10.59
CA THR A 13 -5.91 6.92 11.54
C THR A 13 -6.04 8.36 11.05
N LEU A 14 -5.65 8.63 9.80
CA LEU A 14 -5.76 9.97 9.21
C LEU A 14 -7.21 10.46 9.19
N LYS A 15 -8.17 9.61 8.81
CA LYS A 15 -9.59 9.98 8.81
C LYS A 15 -10.04 10.54 10.17
N ARG A 16 -9.62 9.91 11.28
CA ARG A 16 -9.93 10.39 12.63
C ARG A 16 -9.24 11.71 12.99
N LEU A 17 -8.02 11.93 12.45
CA LEU A 17 -7.19 13.06 12.83
C LEU A 17 -7.49 14.33 12.04
N VAL A 18 -7.85 14.22 10.75
CA VAL A 18 -7.86 15.37 9.84
C VAL A 18 -9.24 15.73 9.25
N VAL A 19 -10.24 14.83 9.34
CA VAL A 19 -11.59 15.18 8.84
C VAL A 19 -12.16 16.36 9.63
N ASN A 20 -12.83 17.27 8.92
CA ASN A 20 -13.33 18.57 9.38
C ASN A 20 -12.25 19.62 9.68
N LYS A 21 -10.99 19.37 9.36
CA LYS A 21 -9.95 20.39 9.44
C LYS A 21 -9.88 21.21 8.15
N THR A 22 -9.81 22.52 8.28
CA THR A 22 -9.69 23.45 7.16
C THR A 22 -8.22 23.81 6.95
N ILE A 23 -7.75 23.65 5.72
CA ILE A 23 -6.38 23.97 5.32
C ILE A 23 -6.27 25.50 5.20
N LYS A 24 -5.42 26.09 6.03
CA LYS A 24 -5.13 27.53 5.99
C LYS A 24 -4.13 27.86 4.89
N ASP A 25 -3.09 27.04 4.77
CA ASP A 25 -1.98 27.23 3.84
C ASP A 25 -1.17 25.93 3.74
N ILE A 26 -0.26 25.84 2.75
CA ILE A 26 0.61 24.67 2.54
C ILE A 26 2.04 25.14 2.30
N THR A 27 3.00 24.51 2.97
CA THR A 27 4.43 24.70 2.71
C THR A 27 4.99 23.45 2.03
N VAL A 28 5.62 23.64 0.86
CA VAL A 28 6.25 22.55 0.10
C VAL A 28 7.76 22.77 0.05
N PHE A 29 8.53 21.96 0.78
CA PHE A 29 10.01 22.01 0.78
C PHE A 29 10.65 21.19 -0.34
N TRP A 30 9.91 20.20 -0.88
CA TRP A 30 10.37 19.35 -1.97
C TRP A 30 9.38 19.33 -3.13
N PRO A 31 9.46 20.30 -4.07
CA PRO A 31 8.50 20.44 -5.19
C PRO A 31 8.29 19.18 -6.01
N LYS A 32 9.32 18.36 -6.20
CA LYS A 32 9.27 17.14 -7.03
C LYS A 32 8.33 16.05 -6.50
N ILE A 33 7.79 16.19 -5.27
CA ILE A 33 6.76 15.28 -4.75
C ILE A 33 5.40 15.53 -5.41
N ILE A 34 5.12 16.78 -5.79
CA ILE A 34 3.89 17.17 -6.49
C ILE A 34 4.04 16.74 -7.95
N LYS A 35 3.10 15.92 -8.43
CA LYS A 35 3.09 15.37 -9.79
C LYS A 35 1.96 15.94 -10.64
N SER A 36 0.93 16.47 -10.00
CA SER A 36 -0.20 17.17 -10.62
C SER A 36 -0.83 18.10 -9.58
N PRO A 37 -1.07 19.39 -9.91
CA PRO A 37 -0.51 20.10 -11.05
C PRO A 37 1.02 20.16 -10.98
N LEU A 38 1.69 20.48 -12.08
CA LEU A 38 3.17 20.57 -12.11
C LEU A 38 3.69 21.79 -11.35
N GLU A 39 2.92 22.89 -11.37
CA GLU A 39 3.24 24.13 -10.66
C GLU A 39 2.78 24.02 -9.21
N VAL A 40 3.72 24.15 -8.28
CA VAL A 40 3.45 24.03 -6.82
C VAL A 40 2.49 25.10 -6.34
N GLU A 41 2.57 26.30 -6.87
CA GLU A 41 1.69 27.41 -6.54
C GLU A 41 0.22 27.04 -6.82
N GLN A 42 -0.07 26.42 -7.98
CA GLN A 42 -1.42 25.95 -8.30
C GLN A 42 -1.92 24.88 -7.31
N PHE A 43 -1.02 24.00 -6.83
CA PHE A 43 -1.34 23.02 -5.81
C PHE A 43 -1.69 23.69 -4.47
N VAL A 44 -0.92 24.67 -4.06
CA VAL A 44 -1.13 25.42 -2.81
C VAL A 44 -2.42 26.23 -2.88
N ASP A 45 -2.59 27.02 -3.94
CA ASP A 45 -3.76 27.89 -4.14
C ASP A 45 -5.08 27.10 -4.21
N ALA A 46 -5.06 25.94 -4.86
CA ALA A 46 -6.25 25.09 -4.98
C ALA A 46 -6.68 24.49 -3.62
N LEU A 47 -5.75 24.20 -2.73
CA LEU A 47 -6.06 23.58 -1.45
C LEU A 47 -6.22 24.58 -0.30
N ALA A 48 -5.76 25.83 -0.45
CA ALA A 48 -5.95 26.86 0.57
C ALA A 48 -7.43 27.19 0.76
N GLY A 49 -7.91 27.12 1.99
CA GLY A 49 -9.33 27.32 2.35
C GLY A 49 -10.19 26.07 2.26
N GLU A 50 -9.70 24.98 1.66
CA GLU A 50 -10.44 23.71 1.55
C GLU A 50 -10.55 23.00 2.90
N THR A 51 -11.71 22.37 3.14
CA THR A 51 -11.93 21.54 4.33
C THR A 51 -11.82 20.06 3.95
N ILE A 52 -11.08 19.28 4.73
CA ILE A 52 -10.98 17.83 4.53
C ILE A 52 -12.29 17.19 4.96
N VAL A 53 -12.96 16.52 4.01
CA VAL A 53 -14.27 15.89 4.25
C VAL A 53 -14.18 14.37 4.41
N ASP A 54 -13.18 13.73 3.83
CA ASP A 54 -12.95 12.27 3.99
C ASP A 54 -11.51 11.89 3.69
N VAL A 55 -11.13 10.65 4.11
CA VAL A 55 -9.88 10.00 3.71
C VAL A 55 -10.21 8.59 3.21
N GLY A 56 -10.00 8.40 1.93
CA GLY A 56 -10.18 7.13 1.22
C GLY A 56 -8.86 6.42 0.90
N ARG A 57 -8.98 5.28 0.24
CA ARG A 57 -7.86 4.47 -0.25
C ARG A 57 -8.22 3.79 -1.58
N ARG A 58 -7.24 3.71 -2.46
CA ARG A 58 -7.29 2.83 -3.65
C ARG A 58 -5.98 2.06 -3.76
N GLY A 59 -6.02 0.75 -3.58
CA GLY A 59 -4.79 -0.07 -3.54
C GLY A 59 -3.82 0.40 -2.46
N LYS A 60 -2.67 0.90 -2.88
CA LYS A 60 -1.62 1.45 -2.01
C LYS A 60 -1.58 2.98 -2.00
N PHE A 61 -2.60 3.62 -2.55
CA PHE A 61 -2.75 5.08 -2.55
C PHE A 61 -3.73 5.52 -1.48
N LEU A 62 -3.38 6.57 -0.75
CA LEU A 62 -4.29 7.36 0.08
C LEU A 62 -4.98 8.39 -0.80
N ILE A 63 -6.22 8.70 -0.51
CA ILE A 63 -6.97 9.77 -1.17
C ILE A 63 -7.55 10.67 -0.09
N ILE A 64 -7.03 11.88 0.05
CA ILE A 64 -7.58 12.89 0.97
C ILE A 64 -8.56 13.73 0.17
N TYR A 65 -9.84 13.64 0.54
CA TYR A 65 -10.90 14.39 -0.09
C TYR A 65 -11.15 15.69 0.65
N THR A 66 -11.19 16.78 -0.11
CA THR A 66 -11.66 18.09 0.38
C THR A 66 -13.03 18.40 -0.19
N ASP A 67 -13.53 19.62 0.02
CA ASP A 67 -14.82 20.05 -0.55
C ASP A 67 -14.85 19.86 -2.07
N HIS A 68 -13.79 20.28 -2.77
CA HIS A 68 -13.75 20.33 -4.23
C HIS A 68 -12.67 19.43 -4.86
N PHE A 69 -11.71 18.92 -4.08
CA PHE A 69 -10.54 18.20 -4.61
C PHE A 69 -10.37 16.83 -4.00
N ALA A 70 -9.61 16.00 -4.71
CA ALA A 70 -9.07 14.72 -4.27
C ALA A 70 -7.54 14.75 -4.38
N LEU A 71 -6.84 14.68 -3.25
CA LEU A 71 -5.39 14.57 -3.17
C LEU A 71 -5.00 13.10 -3.10
N VAL A 72 -4.46 12.57 -4.19
CA VAL A 72 -3.99 11.18 -4.32
C VAL A 72 -2.52 11.12 -3.92
N SER A 73 -2.21 10.41 -2.83
CA SER A 73 -0.87 10.30 -2.27
C SER A 73 -0.39 8.86 -2.21
N HIS A 74 0.84 8.61 -2.71
CA HIS A 74 1.50 7.32 -2.61
C HIS A 74 2.71 7.41 -1.68
N LEU A 75 2.73 6.64 -0.61
CA LEU A 75 3.78 6.68 0.42
C LEU A 75 5.10 6.05 -0.03
N ARG A 76 5.08 5.24 -1.07
CA ARG A 76 6.25 4.51 -1.58
C ARG A 76 6.93 3.69 -0.49
N MET A 77 8.23 3.95 -0.22
CA MET A 77 9.03 3.12 0.69
C MET A 77 8.92 3.54 2.16
N GLU A 78 8.93 4.84 2.43
CA GLU A 78 9.09 5.38 3.79
C GLU A 78 8.25 6.63 4.07
N GLY A 79 7.39 7.03 3.12
CA GLY A 79 6.51 8.19 3.31
C GLY A 79 5.56 7.98 4.49
N LYS A 80 5.41 9.01 5.31
CA LYS A 80 4.58 9.02 6.53
C LYS A 80 3.84 10.33 6.66
N TYR A 81 2.62 10.24 7.17
CA TYR A 81 1.86 11.39 7.63
C TYR A 81 1.79 11.39 9.16
N GLY A 82 1.84 12.57 9.76
CA GLY A 82 1.61 12.76 11.19
C GLY A 82 0.99 14.13 11.46
N LEU A 83 0.10 14.20 12.44
CA LEU A 83 -0.51 15.45 12.90
C LEU A 83 0.23 15.95 14.12
N TYR A 84 0.66 17.22 14.10
CA TYR A 84 1.48 17.84 15.13
C TYR A 84 0.97 19.25 15.45
N PRO A 85 1.21 19.77 16.67
CA PRO A 85 1.13 21.20 16.94
C PRO A 85 2.11 21.97 16.05
N LYS A 86 1.74 23.17 15.61
CA LYS A 86 2.58 24.01 14.73
C LYS A 86 3.94 24.33 15.35
N GLU A 87 3.98 24.49 16.66
CA GLU A 87 5.18 24.85 17.43
C GLU A 87 6.17 23.70 17.58
N GLU A 88 5.74 22.47 17.32
CA GLU A 88 6.63 21.31 17.41
C GLU A 88 7.67 21.33 16.29
N PRO A 89 8.97 21.20 16.59
CA PRO A 89 9.99 21.20 15.56
C PRO A 89 9.86 20.00 14.63
N PHE A 90 10.25 20.16 13.36
CA PHE A 90 10.29 19.10 12.37
C PHE A 90 11.69 18.91 11.79
N ASP A 91 11.96 17.73 11.26
CA ASP A 91 13.26 17.38 10.69
C ASP A 91 13.37 17.69 9.18
N LYS A 92 14.60 17.60 8.65
CA LYS A 92 14.93 17.83 7.23
C LYS A 92 14.25 16.86 6.25
N HIS A 93 13.59 15.82 6.72
CA HIS A 93 12.87 14.84 5.92
C HIS A 93 11.38 15.14 5.81
N THR A 94 10.92 16.22 6.44
CA THR A 94 9.57 16.75 6.26
C THR A 94 9.54 17.57 4.96
N HIS A 95 8.65 17.21 4.04
CA HIS A 95 8.64 17.77 2.70
C HIS A 95 7.40 18.56 2.34
N VAL A 96 6.28 18.30 3.02
CA VAL A 96 5.03 19.06 2.87
C VAL A 96 4.39 19.25 4.24
N LEU A 97 3.96 20.47 4.52
CA LEU A 97 3.18 20.86 5.70
C LEU A 97 1.82 21.39 5.23
N PHE A 98 0.75 20.78 5.69
CA PHE A 98 -0.61 21.31 5.55
C PHE A 98 -0.96 22.01 6.87
N HIS A 99 -0.96 23.35 6.87
CA HIS A 99 -1.27 24.15 8.03
C HIS A 99 -2.79 24.26 8.19
N PHE A 100 -3.32 23.87 9.33
CA PHE A 100 -4.74 23.99 9.61
C PHE A 100 -5.10 25.26 10.36
N THR A 101 -6.36 25.70 10.24
CA THR A 101 -6.88 26.89 10.91
C THR A 101 -6.90 26.76 12.44
N ASP A 102 -6.87 25.56 12.97
CA ASP A 102 -6.86 25.25 14.41
C ASP A 102 -5.45 25.27 15.06
N GLY A 103 -4.42 25.61 14.29
CA GLY A 103 -3.03 25.67 14.77
C GLY A 103 -2.31 24.33 14.74
N THR A 104 -2.90 23.28 14.19
CA THR A 104 -2.20 22.00 13.94
C THR A 104 -1.67 21.91 12.51
N GLU A 105 -0.76 20.98 12.28
CA GLU A 105 -0.17 20.73 10.96
C GLU A 105 -0.18 19.24 10.63
N LEU A 106 -0.67 18.87 9.45
CA LEU A 106 -0.43 17.56 8.88
C LEU A 106 0.89 17.58 8.11
N ARG A 107 1.85 16.80 8.58
CA ARG A 107 3.21 16.75 8.03
C ARG A 107 3.41 15.49 7.22
N TYR A 108 3.94 15.65 6.00
CA TYR A 108 4.43 14.54 5.20
C TYR A 108 5.95 14.44 5.29
N ARG A 109 6.42 13.31 5.79
CA ARG A 109 7.84 12.99 5.97
C ARG A 109 8.26 11.81 5.11
N ASP A 110 9.39 11.90 4.40
CA ASP A 110 9.92 10.80 3.57
C ASP A 110 11.45 10.92 3.42
N VAL A 111 12.18 10.05 4.10
CA VAL A 111 13.66 10.02 4.07
C VAL A 111 14.18 9.81 2.66
N ARG A 112 13.48 9.00 1.84
CA ARG A 112 13.92 8.62 0.50
C ARG A 112 13.41 9.53 -0.62
N LYS A 113 12.45 10.41 -0.34
CA LYS A 113 11.86 11.34 -1.33
C LYS A 113 11.22 10.64 -2.53
N PHE A 114 10.63 9.46 -2.34
CA PHE A 114 10.00 8.68 -3.40
C PHE A 114 8.49 8.83 -3.46
N GLY A 115 7.89 9.36 -2.41
CA GLY A 115 6.46 9.62 -2.35
C GLY A 115 5.98 10.54 -3.46
N THR A 116 4.69 10.45 -3.77
CA THR A 116 4.06 11.28 -4.82
C THR A 116 2.71 11.80 -4.36
N MET A 117 2.37 13.01 -4.84
CA MET A 117 1.09 13.67 -4.62
C MET A 117 0.53 14.16 -5.95
N HIS A 118 -0.75 13.89 -6.20
CA HIS A 118 -1.49 14.30 -7.38
C HIS A 118 -2.81 14.92 -6.91
N LEU A 119 -3.12 16.12 -7.35
CA LEU A 119 -4.35 16.81 -7.02
C LEU A 119 -5.27 16.83 -8.25
N TYR A 120 -6.53 16.45 -8.04
CA TYR A 120 -7.57 16.43 -9.05
C TYR A 120 -8.83 17.10 -8.51
N LYS A 121 -9.69 17.55 -9.40
CA LYS A 121 -11.08 17.86 -9.02
C LYS A 121 -11.71 16.56 -8.50
N LYS A 122 -12.50 16.67 -7.46
CA LYS A 122 -13.18 15.52 -6.84
C LYS A 122 -14.08 14.82 -7.86
N GLY A 123 -13.86 13.55 -8.08
CA GLY A 123 -14.51 12.72 -9.09
C GLY A 123 -13.63 12.40 -10.31
N ASP A 124 -12.61 13.19 -10.60
CA ASP A 124 -11.70 12.97 -11.74
C ASP A 124 -10.51 12.05 -11.39
N GLU A 125 -10.27 11.78 -10.11
CA GLU A 125 -9.10 11.05 -9.62
C GLU A 125 -8.98 9.63 -10.18
N PHE A 126 -10.10 8.98 -10.50
CA PHE A 126 -10.12 7.63 -11.08
C PHE A 126 -10.01 7.61 -12.61
N LEU A 127 -10.12 8.75 -13.26
CA LEU A 127 -10.10 8.89 -14.73
C LEU A 127 -8.69 9.12 -15.27
N THR A 128 -7.72 9.33 -14.38
CA THR A 128 -6.35 9.72 -14.74
C THR A 128 -5.30 8.88 -14.00
N GLU A 129 -4.04 8.96 -14.44
CA GLU A 129 -2.92 8.42 -13.65
C GLU A 129 -2.84 9.15 -12.29
N PRO A 130 -2.48 8.47 -11.18
CA PRO A 130 -1.98 7.10 -11.13
C PRO A 130 -3.03 6.03 -10.87
N LEU A 131 -4.32 6.35 -10.80
CA LEU A 131 -5.38 5.41 -10.42
C LEU A 131 -6.03 4.70 -11.61
N ILE A 132 -6.03 5.33 -12.80
CA ILE A 132 -6.55 4.70 -14.00
C ILE A 132 -5.73 3.43 -14.35
N GLY A 133 -6.40 2.38 -14.73
CA GLY A 133 -5.75 1.10 -15.10
C GLY A 133 -5.33 0.23 -13.92
N LEU A 134 -5.58 0.63 -12.68
CA LEU A 134 -5.44 -0.25 -11.51
C LEU A 134 -6.51 -1.37 -11.56
N GLY A 135 -6.10 -2.59 -11.28
CA GLY A 135 -7.00 -3.74 -11.15
C GLY A 135 -7.94 -3.62 -9.94
N PRO A 136 -8.90 -4.56 -9.74
CA PRO A 136 -9.86 -4.51 -8.66
C PRO A 136 -9.23 -4.55 -7.27
N GLU A 137 -9.97 -4.07 -6.28
CA GLU A 137 -9.64 -4.27 -4.86
C GLU A 137 -9.80 -5.74 -4.48
N PRO A 138 -8.91 -6.31 -3.66
CA PRO A 138 -8.98 -7.73 -3.28
C PRO A 138 -10.21 -8.08 -2.42
N PHE A 139 -10.92 -7.08 -1.90
CA PHE A 139 -12.14 -7.25 -1.10
C PHE A 139 -13.41 -6.84 -1.86
N SER A 140 -13.30 -6.48 -3.13
CA SER A 140 -14.47 -6.13 -3.96
C SER A 140 -15.10 -7.36 -4.61
N GLU A 141 -16.37 -7.25 -4.98
CA GLU A 141 -17.10 -8.27 -5.74
C GLU A 141 -16.51 -8.54 -7.13
N GLU A 142 -15.70 -7.62 -7.65
CA GLU A 142 -15.02 -7.77 -8.95
C GLU A 142 -13.84 -8.75 -8.89
N PHE A 143 -13.20 -8.90 -7.71
CA PHE A 143 -12.07 -9.82 -7.54
C PHE A 143 -12.57 -11.23 -7.26
N THR A 144 -12.99 -11.93 -8.30
CA THR A 144 -13.48 -13.33 -8.23
C THR A 144 -12.39 -14.33 -8.65
N VAL A 145 -12.63 -15.61 -8.38
CA VAL A 145 -11.77 -16.71 -8.89
C VAL A 145 -11.72 -16.69 -10.42
N GLU A 146 -12.86 -16.46 -11.07
CA GLU A 146 -12.97 -16.36 -12.52
C GLU A 146 -12.17 -15.19 -13.08
N TYR A 147 -12.23 -14.04 -12.42
CA TYR A 147 -11.40 -12.87 -12.78
C TYR A 147 -9.92 -13.22 -12.68
N LEU A 148 -9.47 -13.75 -11.54
CA LEU A 148 -8.08 -14.15 -11.34
C LEU A 148 -7.62 -15.16 -12.39
N THR A 149 -8.43 -16.18 -12.67
CA THR A 149 -8.16 -17.21 -13.69
C THR A 149 -7.93 -16.58 -15.05
N LYS A 150 -8.87 -15.76 -15.54
CA LYS A 150 -8.75 -15.07 -16.83
C LYS A 150 -7.50 -14.20 -16.97
N LYS A 151 -7.05 -13.59 -15.87
CA LYS A 151 -5.84 -12.75 -15.87
C LYS A 151 -4.58 -13.58 -15.87
N VAL A 152 -4.55 -14.65 -15.07
CA VAL A 152 -3.39 -15.52 -14.89
C VAL A 152 -3.13 -16.38 -16.14
N GLU A 153 -4.17 -16.90 -16.80
CA GLU A 153 -4.07 -17.68 -18.04
C GLU A 153 -3.39 -16.92 -19.20
N LYS A 154 -3.44 -15.58 -19.17
CA LYS A 154 -2.88 -14.73 -20.23
C LYS A 154 -1.42 -14.37 -20.05
N THR A 155 -0.73 -14.90 -19.04
CA THR A 155 0.65 -14.53 -18.76
C THR A 155 1.55 -15.72 -18.46
N ASN A 156 2.73 -15.75 -19.07
CA ASN A 156 3.83 -16.71 -18.83
C ASN A 156 4.83 -16.21 -17.81
N ARG A 157 4.54 -15.11 -17.11
CA ARG A 157 5.39 -14.63 -16.00
C ARG A 157 5.34 -15.64 -14.84
N LYS A 158 6.39 -15.64 -14.00
CA LYS A 158 6.36 -16.31 -12.71
C LYS A 158 5.19 -15.78 -11.89
N ILE A 159 4.47 -16.66 -11.19
CA ILE A 159 3.23 -16.29 -10.46
C ILE A 159 3.45 -15.14 -9.49
N LYS A 160 4.54 -15.14 -8.73
CA LYS A 160 4.87 -14.01 -7.86
C LYS A 160 4.92 -12.68 -8.62
N THR A 161 5.57 -12.65 -9.77
CA THR A 161 5.72 -11.44 -10.59
C THR A 161 4.37 -10.98 -11.14
N ALA A 162 3.51 -11.92 -11.55
CA ALA A 162 2.17 -11.61 -12.01
C ALA A 162 1.30 -11.01 -10.88
N LEU A 163 1.34 -11.59 -9.68
CA LEU A 163 0.57 -11.12 -8.54
C LEU A 163 1.02 -9.74 -7.99
N LEU A 164 2.26 -9.34 -8.24
CA LEU A 164 2.77 -8.01 -7.86
C LEU A 164 2.31 -6.89 -8.80
N ASP A 165 1.75 -7.24 -9.95
CA ASP A 165 1.26 -6.28 -10.94
C ASP A 165 -0.07 -5.67 -10.47
N GLN A 166 -0.03 -4.39 -10.12
CA GLN A 166 -1.21 -3.66 -9.62
C GLN A 166 -2.30 -3.46 -10.69
N LYS A 167 -2.01 -3.75 -11.96
CA LYS A 167 -3.01 -3.80 -13.04
C LYS A 167 -3.81 -5.09 -13.02
N LEU A 168 -3.26 -6.15 -12.44
CA LEU A 168 -3.98 -7.42 -12.29
C LEU A 168 -5.01 -7.29 -11.16
N PHE A 169 -4.58 -6.92 -9.97
CA PHE A 169 -5.38 -6.47 -8.84
C PHE A 169 -4.47 -5.70 -7.88
N VAL A 170 -5.04 -4.87 -7.03
CA VAL A 170 -4.25 -3.97 -6.19
C VAL A 170 -3.96 -4.56 -4.81
N GLY A 171 -2.95 -4.00 -4.15
CA GLY A 171 -2.73 -4.16 -2.71
C GLY A 171 -1.60 -5.09 -2.32
N LEU A 172 -1.37 -6.21 -3.03
CA LEU A 172 -0.24 -7.09 -2.75
C LEU A 172 1.10 -6.41 -3.04
N GLY A 173 2.02 -6.55 -2.11
CA GLY A 173 3.43 -6.27 -2.29
C GLY A 173 4.26 -7.48 -1.90
N ASN A 174 5.54 -7.23 -1.60
CA ASN A 174 6.52 -8.31 -1.45
C ASN A 174 6.31 -9.18 -0.21
N ILE A 175 5.69 -8.63 0.84
CA ILE A 175 5.41 -9.35 2.08
C ILE A 175 4.24 -10.30 1.86
N TYR A 176 3.12 -9.74 1.50
CA TYR A 176 1.87 -10.49 1.45
C TYR A 176 1.75 -11.41 0.24
N VAL A 177 2.53 -11.17 -0.83
CA VAL A 177 2.61 -12.13 -1.94
C VAL A 177 3.32 -13.43 -1.51
N ASP A 178 4.44 -13.33 -0.75
CA ASP A 178 5.13 -14.52 -0.23
C ASP A 178 4.23 -15.28 0.75
N GLU A 179 3.52 -14.58 1.61
CA GLU A 179 2.58 -15.17 2.57
C GLU A 179 1.42 -15.88 1.89
N ALA A 180 0.79 -15.24 0.89
CA ALA A 180 -0.34 -15.83 0.16
C ALA A 180 0.09 -17.07 -0.64
N LEU A 181 1.23 -17.02 -1.31
CA LEU A 181 1.79 -18.16 -2.04
C LEU A 181 2.18 -19.31 -1.11
N PHE A 182 2.78 -19.01 0.05
CA PHE A 182 3.06 -20.02 1.07
C PHE A 182 1.78 -20.70 1.57
N ARG A 183 0.77 -19.93 1.91
CA ARG A 183 -0.51 -20.44 2.39
C ARG A 183 -1.20 -21.32 1.33
N ALA A 184 -1.11 -20.92 0.07
CA ALA A 184 -1.66 -21.68 -1.06
C ALA A 184 -0.78 -22.89 -1.46
N GLY A 185 0.43 -23.05 -0.90
CA GLY A 185 1.35 -24.13 -1.27
C GLY A 185 1.92 -24.00 -2.70
N ILE A 186 1.94 -22.81 -3.26
CA ILE A 186 2.38 -22.56 -4.64
C ILE A 186 3.80 -21.98 -4.62
N HIS A 187 4.71 -22.61 -5.39
CA HIS A 187 6.07 -22.10 -5.52
C HIS A 187 6.09 -20.75 -6.24
N PRO A 188 6.79 -19.73 -5.75
CA PRO A 188 6.75 -18.37 -6.32
C PRO A 188 7.28 -18.25 -7.75
N GLU A 189 8.08 -19.24 -8.19
CA GLU A 189 8.62 -19.31 -9.55
C GLU A 189 7.76 -20.11 -10.53
N ARG A 190 6.68 -20.75 -10.10
CA ARG A 190 5.73 -21.41 -11.02
C ARG A 190 5.26 -20.43 -12.09
N ILE A 191 5.16 -20.91 -13.31
CA ILE A 191 4.61 -20.09 -14.41
C ILE A 191 3.11 -19.91 -14.18
N ALA A 192 2.64 -18.68 -14.24
CA ALA A 192 1.29 -18.32 -13.82
C ALA A 192 0.19 -19.11 -14.57
N ASN A 193 0.29 -19.24 -15.90
CA ASN A 193 -0.69 -19.95 -16.72
C ASN A 193 -0.62 -21.49 -16.61
N THR A 194 0.28 -22.06 -15.81
CA THR A 194 0.32 -23.51 -15.52
C THR A 194 -0.47 -23.88 -14.28
N LEU A 195 -1.00 -22.90 -13.55
CA LEU A 195 -1.81 -23.17 -12.36
C LEU A 195 -3.20 -23.70 -12.76
N ASN A 196 -3.61 -24.80 -12.14
CA ASN A 196 -4.94 -25.34 -12.36
C ASN A 196 -6.03 -24.60 -11.58
N LYS A 197 -7.29 -24.90 -11.87
CA LYS A 197 -8.45 -24.23 -11.25
C LYS A 197 -8.47 -24.34 -9.72
N ASN A 198 -8.10 -25.50 -9.16
CA ASN A 198 -8.09 -25.72 -7.71
C ASN A 198 -7.02 -24.88 -7.04
N GLU A 199 -5.83 -24.80 -7.63
CA GLU A 199 -4.73 -23.96 -7.16
C GLU A 199 -5.12 -22.47 -7.20
N LEU A 200 -5.78 -22.03 -8.27
CA LEU A 200 -6.25 -20.63 -8.39
C LEU A 200 -7.38 -20.31 -7.41
N THR A 201 -8.29 -21.25 -7.17
CA THR A 201 -9.33 -21.08 -6.14
C THR A 201 -8.72 -20.96 -4.76
N LEU A 202 -7.75 -21.79 -4.43
CA LEU A 202 -7.03 -21.74 -3.17
C LEU A 202 -6.22 -20.46 -3.05
N LEU A 203 -5.49 -20.06 -4.09
CA LEU A 203 -4.70 -18.83 -4.12
C LEU A 203 -5.56 -17.59 -3.91
N HIS A 204 -6.69 -17.50 -4.61
CA HIS A 204 -7.65 -16.41 -4.43
C HIS A 204 -8.10 -16.29 -2.95
N ARG A 205 -8.53 -17.42 -2.37
CA ARG A 205 -8.94 -17.47 -0.96
C ARG A 205 -7.82 -17.00 -0.02
N GLU A 206 -6.60 -17.49 -0.25
CA GLU A 206 -5.46 -17.14 0.63
C GLU A 206 -4.97 -15.70 0.43
N ILE A 207 -5.11 -15.11 -0.75
CA ILE A 207 -4.87 -13.67 -0.95
C ILE A 207 -5.83 -12.84 -0.10
N VAL A 208 -7.13 -13.11 -0.21
CA VAL A 208 -8.16 -12.38 0.53
C VAL A 208 -7.98 -12.58 2.05
N ALA A 209 -7.76 -13.81 2.50
CA ALA A 209 -7.57 -14.14 3.91
C ALA A 209 -6.33 -13.44 4.49
N THR A 210 -5.18 -13.54 3.81
CA THR A 210 -3.92 -12.93 4.24
C THR A 210 -4.04 -11.43 4.40
N LEU A 211 -4.59 -10.74 3.39
CA LEU A 211 -4.77 -9.29 3.45
C LEU A 211 -5.80 -8.87 4.50
N SER A 212 -6.91 -9.62 4.65
CA SER A 212 -7.95 -9.33 5.65
C SER A 212 -7.41 -9.46 7.08
N GLU A 213 -6.66 -10.53 7.37
CA GLU A 213 -6.00 -10.72 8.66
C GLU A 213 -4.99 -9.62 8.95
N ALA A 214 -4.18 -9.27 7.95
CA ALA A 214 -3.20 -8.20 8.08
C ALA A 214 -3.85 -6.84 8.36
N VAL A 215 -4.95 -6.50 7.68
CA VAL A 215 -5.73 -5.28 7.93
C VAL A 215 -6.28 -5.25 9.35
N LYS A 216 -6.84 -6.38 9.84
CA LYS A 216 -7.37 -6.47 11.22
C LYS A 216 -6.28 -6.23 12.28
N LYS A 217 -5.04 -6.60 11.98
CA LYS A 217 -3.88 -6.49 12.89
C LYS A 217 -3.03 -5.23 12.66
N GLY A 218 -3.50 -4.28 11.87
CA GLY A 218 -2.82 -3.02 11.64
C GLY A 218 -1.63 -3.07 10.67
N GLY A 219 -1.47 -4.16 9.93
CA GLY A 219 -0.35 -4.38 9.01
C GLY A 219 0.89 -4.93 9.69
N SER A 220 1.99 -5.03 8.95
CA SER A 220 3.28 -5.50 9.45
C SER A 220 4.20 -4.33 9.77
N THR A 221 4.99 -4.45 10.84
CA THR A 221 6.13 -3.55 11.08
C THR A 221 7.39 -4.24 10.61
N ILE A 222 7.81 -3.94 9.40
CA ILE A 222 9.15 -4.30 9.00
C ILE A 222 10.01 -3.07 9.10
N ARG A 223 10.88 -3.08 10.12
CA ARG A 223 11.98 -2.14 10.45
C ARG A 223 11.51 -0.75 10.77
N SER A 224 10.78 0.03 10.52
CA SER A 224 10.59 1.45 10.87
C SER A 224 9.24 2.04 10.49
N TYR A 225 8.32 1.18 10.05
CA TYR A 225 7.02 1.67 9.67
C TYR A 225 6.06 1.63 10.87
N VAL A 226 5.64 2.79 11.29
CA VAL A 226 4.58 3.01 12.28
C VAL A 226 3.44 3.79 11.62
N ASN A 227 2.23 3.69 12.13
CA ASN A 227 1.14 4.52 11.65
C ASN A 227 1.34 6.00 12.00
N SER A 228 0.40 6.87 11.64
CA SER A 228 0.48 8.31 11.88
C SER A 228 0.52 8.73 13.36
N GLN A 229 0.31 7.80 14.30
CA GLN A 229 0.39 8.01 15.75
C GLN A 229 1.56 7.26 16.39
N GLY A 230 2.46 6.68 15.60
CA GLY A 230 3.59 5.91 16.12
C GLY A 230 3.26 4.47 16.55
N GLU A 231 2.03 3.99 16.33
CA GLU A 231 1.65 2.61 16.69
C GLU A 231 2.25 1.59 15.72
N ILE A 232 2.67 0.47 16.27
CA ILE A 232 3.35 -0.61 15.57
C ILE A 232 2.33 -1.65 15.12
N GLY A 233 2.35 -2.02 13.83
CA GLY A 233 1.57 -3.16 13.32
C GLY A 233 2.07 -4.49 13.90
N MET A 234 1.17 -5.38 14.28
CA MET A 234 1.48 -6.64 14.95
C MET A 234 1.51 -7.87 14.04
N PHE A 235 1.17 -7.73 12.77
CA PHE A 235 1.06 -8.86 11.84
C PHE A 235 2.38 -9.58 11.57
N GLN A 236 3.52 -8.89 11.73
CA GLN A 236 4.84 -9.49 11.55
C GLN A 236 5.08 -10.72 12.45
N LEU A 237 4.50 -10.73 13.65
CA LEU A 237 4.64 -11.87 14.59
C LEU A 237 4.01 -13.16 14.05
N GLU A 238 3.17 -13.08 13.03
CA GLU A 238 2.44 -14.20 12.47
C GLU A 238 2.87 -14.59 11.06
N LEU A 239 3.94 -13.97 10.51
CA LEU A 239 4.45 -14.33 9.19
C LEU A 239 4.90 -15.80 9.16
N TYR A 240 4.58 -16.46 8.06
CA TYR A 240 4.91 -17.88 7.82
C TYR A 240 6.18 -18.06 7.00
N ALA A 241 6.44 -17.16 6.06
CA ALA A 241 7.55 -17.27 5.13
C ALA A 241 8.42 -16.00 5.07
N TYR A 242 7.80 -14.82 4.91
CA TYR A 242 8.55 -13.60 4.65
C TYR A 242 9.47 -13.21 5.80
N GLY A 243 10.76 -12.97 5.46
CA GLY A 243 11.78 -12.55 6.42
C GLY A 243 12.39 -13.69 7.27
N ARG A 244 11.91 -14.94 7.11
CA ARG A 244 12.23 -16.08 7.96
C ARG A 244 13.22 -17.08 7.31
N LYS A 245 14.15 -16.60 6.47
CA LYS A 245 15.17 -17.47 5.86
C LYS A 245 15.94 -18.24 6.93
N GLY A 246 16.01 -19.56 6.77
CA GLY A 246 16.75 -20.49 7.67
C GLY A 246 15.96 -20.90 8.92
N GLU A 247 14.81 -20.28 9.19
CA GLU A 247 13.92 -20.73 10.28
C GLU A 247 13.08 -21.91 9.82
N GLU A 248 12.64 -22.72 10.78
CA GLU A 248 11.75 -23.85 10.52
C GLU A 248 10.38 -23.41 9.96
N CYS A 249 9.95 -24.11 8.92
CA CYS A 249 8.60 -23.97 8.38
C CYS A 249 7.57 -24.39 9.43
N LYS A 250 6.62 -23.52 9.75
CA LYS A 250 5.55 -23.79 10.73
C LYS A 250 4.61 -24.94 10.33
N ARG A 251 4.69 -25.45 9.08
CA ARG A 251 3.90 -26.60 8.59
C ARG A 251 4.65 -27.92 8.63
N CYS A 252 5.91 -27.94 8.18
CA CYS A 252 6.63 -29.20 7.94
C CYS A 252 8.02 -29.27 8.59
N GLY A 253 8.45 -28.21 9.31
CA GLY A 253 9.76 -28.16 9.96
C GLY A 253 10.96 -27.91 9.04
N THR A 254 10.81 -28.04 7.72
CA THR A 254 11.90 -27.80 6.76
C THR A 254 12.37 -26.34 6.84
N PRO A 255 13.68 -26.05 6.84
CA PRO A 255 14.16 -24.67 6.82
C PRO A 255 13.66 -23.88 5.62
N LEU A 256 13.19 -22.66 5.85
CA LEU A 256 12.72 -21.75 4.83
C LEU A 256 13.88 -21.21 3.99
N GLU A 257 13.67 -21.11 2.70
CA GLU A 257 14.67 -20.62 1.75
C GLU A 257 14.37 -19.19 1.27
N LYS A 258 15.40 -18.55 0.72
CA LYS A 258 15.31 -17.25 0.09
C LYS A 258 15.95 -17.29 -1.28
N THR A 259 15.22 -16.81 -2.28
CA THR A 259 15.67 -16.61 -3.66
C THR A 259 15.34 -15.21 -4.16
N THR A 260 15.59 -14.95 -5.44
CA THR A 260 15.19 -13.70 -6.11
C THR A 260 14.28 -14.00 -7.27
N VAL A 261 13.07 -13.46 -7.25
CA VAL A 261 12.07 -13.59 -8.31
C VAL A 261 11.66 -12.21 -8.82
N GLY A 262 11.86 -11.95 -10.11
CA GLY A 262 11.55 -10.65 -10.71
C GLY A 262 12.28 -9.47 -10.02
N GLY A 263 13.52 -9.65 -9.60
CA GLY A 263 14.31 -8.64 -8.89
C GLY A 263 13.89 -8.40 -7.43
N ARG A 264 13.02 -9.27 -6.87
CA ARG A 264 12.50 -9.15 -5.49
C ARG A 264 12.97 -10.32 -4.64
N GLY A 265 13.50 -10.04 -3.44
CA GLY A 265 13.78 -11.07 -2.45
C GLY A 265 12.50 -11.85 -2.13
N THR A 266 12.57 -13.17 -2.18
CA THR A 266 11.41 -14.07 -2.15
C THR A 266 11.67 -15.18 -1.14
N HIS A 267 10.74 -15.41 -0.21
CA HIS A 267 10.86 -16.41 0.84
C HIS A 267 9.81 -17.50 0.63
N TYR A 268 10.20 -18.76 0.77
CA TYR A 268 9.31 -19.90 0.55
C TYR A 268 9.80 -21.14 1.31
N CYS A 269 8.93 -22.15 1.43
CA CYS A 269 9.28 -23.46 1.93
C CYS A 269 9.53 -24.42 0.76
N PRO A 270 10.72 -24.99 0.58
CA PRO A 270 11.02 -25.88 -0.55
C PRO A 270 10.25 -27.20 -0.48
N GLN A 271 9.76 -27.60 0.68
CA GLN A 271 8.96 -28.82 0.85
C GLN A 271 7.46 -28.58 0.62
N CYS A 272 6.91 -27.48 1.14
CA CYS A 272 5.48 -27.19 1.02
C CYS A 272 5.09 -26.55 -0.32
N GLN A 273 6.05 -25.89 -1.00
CA GLN A 273 5.82 -25.14 -2.24
C GLN A 273 6.74 -25.71 -3.32
N LYS A 274 6.28 -26.76 -4.00
CA LYS A 274 7.03 -27.40 -5.09
C LYS A 274 6.74 -26.74 -6.43
N ILE A 275 7.75 -26.76 -7.34
CA ILE A 275 7.62 -26.32 -8.73
C ILE A 275 6.77 -27.32 -9.53
#